data_3e55582bd8652099d5a16e92b75f1406
#
_entry.id   3e55582bd8652099d5a16e92b75f1406
#
_cell.length_a   1.000
_cell.length_b   1.000
_cell.length_c   1.000
_cell.angle_alpha   90.00
_cell.angle_beta   90.00
_cell.angle_gamma   90.00
#
_symmetry.space_group_name_H-M   'P 1'
#
loop_
_entity.id
_entity.type
_entity.pdbx_description
1 polymer ?
#
loop_
_entity_poly.entity_id
_entity_poly.type
_entity_poly.pdbx_seq_one_letter_code
_entity_poly.pdbx_strand_id
1 'polypeptide(L)'
;MKIGIDARFFGLLGKGLGRYTQKLIEHLECIDNENLYVVFLRKENFDQYHPHNKNFTKALADYPWYSLSEQLFYPRLLAKYNFDLMHFPHFNVPVLYFGKFVLTIHDLILIHFPTLKGTKLNPMWYWIKYFGYKVTIGSAIARAKSIIAVSEFTKNDLIAVYPRSRKKITVTYEACDDFCRISQIEAPYILEKYGIMKPYLLYVGNAYPHKNLPALIDAFVLVQKDFPDMQLALVGKEDYFYLRLREYVKTKKITGVHFLGFVSDQDLDVMYRFAKAYVFPSLYEGFGLPPLEAMAKGVAVVCSDHACMQEILGDAAHWANARNANDLALKISEVLTNKKLESDLISKGYQQIQKYNWDKMARETLNIYHEIKE
;
A
#
# COMPACT_ATOMS: atom_id res chain seq x y z
N MET A 1 11.34 -23.19 -15.59
CA MET A 1 9.86 -23.16 -15.65
C MET A 1 9.39 -22.05 -16.57
N LYS A 2 8.17 -22.15 -17.08
CA LYS A 2 7.46 -21.04 -17.73
C LYS A 2 6.46 -20.45 -16.74
N ILE A 3 6.70 -19.21 -16.32
CA ILE A 3 5.95 -18.53 -15.25
C ILE A 3 5.17 -17.35 -15.84
N GLY A 4 3.89 -17.27 -15.54
CA GLY A 4 3.09 -16.09 -15.86
C GLY A 4 2.96 -15.18 -14.62
N ILE A 5 3.04 -13.87 -14.80
CA ILE A 5 2.78 -12.89 -13.74
C ILE A 5 1.61 -12.00 -14.16
N ASP A 6 0.58 -11.93 -13.32
CA ASP A 6 -0.54 -11.01 -13.52
C ASP A 6 -0.14 -9.58 -13.10
N ALA A 7 0.40 -8.84 -14.03
CA ALA A 7 0.88 -7.47 -13.83
C ALA A 7 -0.13 -6.40 -14.28
N ARG A 8 -1.42 -6.73 -14.34
CA ARG A 8 -2.45 -5.77 -14.74
C ARG A 8 -2.57 -4.57 -13.79
N PHE A 9 -2.03 -4.70 -12.55
CA PHE A 9 -1.91 -3.60 -11.59
C PHE A 9 -0.57 -2.85 -11.66
N PHE A 10 0.37 -3.24 -12.50
CA PHE A 10 1.72 -2.69 -12.60
C PHE A 10 1.75 -1.16 -12.66
N GLY A 11 2.69 -0.55 -11.93
CA GLY A 11 2.95 0.88 -11.95
C GLY A 11 1.93 1.71 -11.17
N LEU A 12 1.80 2.98 -11.53
CA LEU A 12 1.02 3.98 -10.80
C LEU A 12 -0.48 3.68 -10.72
N LEU A 13 -1.03 2.95 -11.69
CA LEU A 13 -2.45 2.57 -11.71
C LEU A 13 -2.85 1.74 -10.48
N GLY A 14 -1.97 0.84 -10.06
CA GLY A 14 -2.20 -0.07 -8.94
C GLY A 14 -1.88 0.51 -7.56
N LYS A 15 -1.40 1.75 -7.45
CA LYS A 15 -0.95 2.35 -6.17
C LYS A 15 0.12 1.45 -5.49
N GLY A 16 -0.01 1.17 -4.17
CA GLY A 16 0.91 0.29 -3.44
C GLY A 16 1.03 -1.12 -4.05
N LEU A 17 -0.10 -1.72 -4.45
CA LEU A 17 -0.12 -3.00 -5.15
C LEU A 17 0.62 -2.95 -6.50
N GLY A 18 0.46 -1.85 -7.24
CA GLY A 18 1.17 -1.65 -8.50
C GLY A 18 2.68 -1.49 -8.30
N ARG A 19 3.09 -0.79 -7.25
CA ARG A 19 4.50 -0.66 -6.85
C ARG A 19 5.10 -2.01 -6.47
N TYR A 20 4.40 -2.80 -5.63
CA TYR A 20 4.82 -4.16 -5.30
C TYR A 20 5.02 -5.02 -6.55
N THR A 21 4.03 -5.03 -7.45
CA THR A 21 4.09 -5.82 -8.69
C THR A 21 5.24 -5.37 -9.58
N GLN A 22 5.47 -4.08 -9.70
CA GLN A 22 6.59 -3.50 -10.44
C GLN A 22 7.93 -3.92 -9.84
N LYS A 23 8.12 -3.75 -8.54
CA LYS A 23 9.36 -4.10 -7.83
C LYS A 23 9.64 -5.59 -7.87
N LEU A 24 8.62 -6.42 -7.73
CA LEU A 24 8.77 -7.87 -7.89
C LEU A 24 9.34 -8.22 -9.28
N ILE A 25 8.79 -7.66 -10.34
CA ILE A 25 9.22 -7.95 -11.71
C ILE A 25 10.62 -7.40 -11.95
N GLU A 26 10.89 -6.14 -11.61
CA GLU A 26 12.21 -5.50 -11.77
C GLU A 26 13.32 -6.31 -11.08
N HIS A 27 13.09 -6.78 -9.85
CA HIS A 27 14.08 -7.56 -9.12
C HIS A 27 14.20 -9.00 -9.63
N LEU A 28 13.09 -9.65 -10.04
CA LEU A 28 13.16 -10.96 -10.68
C LEU A 28 13.95 -10.92 -11.99
N GLU A 29 13.82 -9.85 -12.80
CA GLU A 29 14.65 -9.66 -14.00
C GLU A 29 16.16 -9.62 -13.71
N CYS A 30 16.52 -9.07 -12.54
CA CYS A 30 17.92 -8.97 -12.13
C CYS A 30 18.50 -10.31 -11.63
N ILE A 31 17.67 -11.13 -10.94
CA ILE A 31 18.17 -12.31 -10.20
C ILE A 31 17.91 -13.65 -10.88
N ASP A 32 16.93 -13.74 -11.79
CA ASP A 32 16.55 -15.01 -12.41
C ASP A 32 16.85 -15.05 -13.91
N ASN A 33 17.80 -15.91 -14.28
CA ASN A 33 18.18 -16.21 -15.67
C ASN A 33 17.79 -17.61 -16.12
N GLU A 34 17.09 -18.39 -15.29
CA GLU A 34 16.74 -19.78 -15.55
C GLU A 34 15.31 -19.98 -16.04
N ASN A 35 14.37 -19.21 -15.45
CA ASN A 35 12.96 -19.33 -15.80
C ASN A 35 12.59 -18.37 -16.94
N LEU A 36 11.50 -18.72 -17.66
CA LEU A 36 10.90 -17.87 -18.69
C LEU A 36 9.66 -17.21 -18.12
N TYR A 37 9.52 -15.92 -18.34
CA TYR A 37 8.43 -15.13 -17.77
C TYR A 37 7.54 -14.50 -18.85
N VAL A 38 6.22 -14.49 -18.59
CA VAL A 38 5.25 -13.72 -19.36
C VAL A 38 4.51 -12.79 -18.41
N VAL A 39 4.71 -11.48 -18.59
CA VAL A 39 4.14 -10.41 -17.77
C VAL A 39 2.86 -9.91 -18.44
N PHE A 40 1.71 -10.13 -17.81
CA PHE A 40 0.41 -9.74 -18.35
C PHE A 40 0.04 -8.33 -17.91
N LEU A 41 -0.15 -7.44 -18.88
CA LEU A 41 -0.43 -6.02 -18.69
C LEU A 41 -1.75 -5.63 -19.33
N ARG A 42 -2.39 -4.57 -18.84
CA ARG A 42 -3.52 -3.93 -19.52
C ARG A 42 -3.01 -2.92 -20.54
N LYS A 43 -3.89 -2.50 -21.45
CA LYS A 43 -3.58 -1.45 -22.43
C LYS A 43 -3.03 -0.17 -21.77
N GLU A 44 -3.58 0.20 -20.61
CA GLU A 44 -3.24 1.45 -19.89
C GLU A 44 -1.80 1.46 -19.31
N ASN A 45 -1.21 0.30 -19.02
CA ASN A 45 0.14 0.19 -18.46
C ASN A 45 1.09 -0.65 -19.32
N PHE A 46 0.68 -1.02 -20.54
CA PHE A 46 1.48 -1.86 -21.43
C PHE A 46 2.82 -1.22 -21.82
N ASP A 47 2.81 0.10 -22.05
CA ASP A 47 4.00 0.86 -22.44
C ASP A 47 4.82 1.35 -21.24
N GLN A 48 4.37 1.07 -20.00
CA GLN A 48 5.15 1.38 -18.80
C GLN A 48 6.19 0.30 -18.47
N TYR A 49 6.07 -0.89 -19.07
CA TYR A 49 6.99 -1.99 -18.85
C TYR A 49 7.75 -2.34 -20.12
N HIS A 50 9.08 -2.35 -20.01
CA HIS A 50 10.01 -2.76 -21.07
C HIS A 50 10.95 -3.81 -20.48
N PRO A 51 10.85 -5.10 -20.92
CA PRO A 51 11.74 -6.15 -20.41
C PRO A 51 13.22 -5.84 -20.70
N HIS A 52 14.05 -5.94 -19.68
CA HIS A 52 15.51 -5.81 -19.79
C HIS A 52 16.20 -7.18 -19.85
N ASN A 53 15.56 -8.22 -19.34
CA ASN A 53 16.05 -9.60 -19.40
C ASN A 53 15.35 -10.35 -20.53
N LYS A 54 16.13 -11.03 -21.39
CA LYS A 54 15.64 -11.82 -22.54
C LYS A 54 14.65 -12.92 -22.18
N ASN A 55 14.67 -13.38 -20.94
CA ASN A 55 13.76 -14.39 -20.42
C ASN A 55 12.38 -13.83 -20.09
N PHE A 56 12.21 -12.53 -20.12
CA PHE A 56 10.95 -11.84 -19.84
C PHE A 56 10.30 -11.34 -21.12
N THR A 57 9.01 -11.57 -21.23
CA THR A 57 8.17 -11.08 -22.33
C THR A 57 6.91 -10.45 -21.76
N LYS A 58 6.34 -9.46 -22.46
CA LYS A 58 5.07 -8.87 -22.08
C LYS A 58 3.94 -9.34 -22.98
N ALA A 59 2.74 -9.46 -22.40
CA ALA A 59 1.53 -9.85 -23.11
C ALA A 59 0.36 -8.96 -22.72
N LEU A 60 -0.50 -8.64 -23.69
CA LEU A 60 -1.69 -7.84 -23.44
C LEU A 60 -2.80 -8.70 -22.83
N ALA A 61 -3.33 -8.26 -21.67
CA ALA A 61 -4.48 -8.83 -20.98
C ALA A 61 -5.46 -7.72 -20.59
N ASP A 62 -6.10 -7.11 -21.57
CA ASP A 62 -6.95 -5.93 -21.38
C ASP A 62 -8.35 -6.31 -20.89
N TYR A 63 -8.40 -6.92 -19.70
CA TYR A 63 -9.63 -7.25 -19.00
C TYR A 63 -9.76 -6.36 -17.76
N PRO A 64 -10.86 -5.57 -17.63
CA PRO A 64 -11.10 -4.77 -16.45
C PRO A 64 -11.18 -5.62 -15.19
N TRP A 65 -10.58 -5.16 -14.10
CA TRP A 65 -10.61 -5.84 -12.81
C TRP A 65 -12.04 -6.02 -12.29
N TYR A 66 -12.30 -7.14 -11.65
CA TYR A 66 -13.59 -7.48 -11.04
C TYR A 66 -14.76 -7.52 -12.03
N SER A 67 -14.47 -7.80 -13.31
CA SER A 67 -15.47 -7.91 -14.36
C SER A 67 -15.81 -9.36 -14.71
N LEU A 68 -16.99 -9.58 -15.31
CA LEU A 68 -17.35 -10.89 -15.86
C LEU A 68 -16.44 -11.28 -17.03
N SER A 69 -15.99 -10.30 -17.83
CA SER A 69 -15.05 -10.56 -18.94
C SER A 69 -13.72 -11.12 -18.43
N GLU A 70 -13.22 -10.62 -17.31
CA GLU A 70 -12.04 -11.17 -16.64
C GLU A 70 -12.27 -12.63 -16.23
N GLN A 71 -13.42 -12.94 -15.62
CA GLN A 71 -13.70 -14.28 -15.13
C GLN A 71 -13.83 -15.30 -16.26
N LEU A 72 -14.34 -14.89 -17.43
CA LEU A 72 -14.65 -15.80 -18.54
C LEU A 72 -13.52 -15.89 -19.59
N PHE A 73 -12.88 -14.77 -19.92
CA PHE A 73 -11.95 -14.71 -21.04
C PHE A 73 -10.48 -14.71 -20.64
N TYR A 74 -10.12 -14.16 -19.47
CA TYR A 74 -8.74 -14.16 -19.01
C TYR A 74 -8.20 -15.59 -18.78
N PRO A 75 -8.92 -16.53 -18.16
CA PRO A 75 -8.47 -17.92 -18.07
C PRO A 75 -8.20 -18.58 -19.44
N ARG A 76 -9.02 -18.25 -20.45
CA ARG A 76 -8.82 -18.76 -21.81
C ARG A 76 -7.55 -18.18 -22.45
N LEU A 77 -7.23 -16.91 -22.19
CA LEU A 77 -5.96 -16.33 -22.62
C LEU A 77 -4.79 -17.03 -21.95
N LEU A 78 -4.82 -17.19 -20.61
CA LEU A 78 -3.76 -17.86 -19.86
C LEU A 78 -3.52 -19.30 -20.33
N ALA A 79 -4.57 -20.04 -20.65
CA ALA A 79 -4.48 -21.41 -21.13
C ALA A 79 -3.66 -21.57 -22.44
N LYS A 80 -3.58 -20.53 -23.28
CA LYS A 80 -2.79 -20.56 -24.53
C LYS A 80 -1.28 -20.63 -24.29
N TYR A 81 -0.81 -20.28 -23.10
CA TYR A 81 0.62 -20.18 -22.79
C TYR A 81 1.20 -21.43 -22.15
N ASN A 82 0.37 -22.36 -21.66
CA ASN A 82 0.79 -23.59 -20.97
C ASN A 82 1.84 -23.31 -19.89
N PHE A 83 1.46 -22.49 -18.88
CA PHE A 83 2.33 -22.16 -17.77
C PHE A 83 2.53 -23.34 -16.82
N ASP A 84 3.76 -23.51 -16.33
CA ASP A 84 4.06 -24.37 -15.20
C ASP A 84 3.50 -23.77 -13.91
N LEU A 85 3.54 -22.42 -13.80
CA LEU A 85 3.10 -21.65 -12.64
C LEU A 85 2.58 -20.27 -13.07
N MET A 86 1.51 -19.80 -12.43
CA MET A 86 1.10 -18.39 -12.45
C MET A 86 1.36 -17.74 -11.09
N HIS A 87 1.79 -16.49 -11.09
CA HIS A 87 1.74 -15.65 -9.90
C HIS A 87 0.67 -14.57 -10.06
N PHE A 88 -0.27 -14.54 -9.12
CA PHE A 88 -1.24 -13.47 -8.98
C PHE A 88 -0.85 -12.60 -7.78
N PRO A 89 -0.27 -11.41 -8.02
CA PRO A 89 0.13 -10.50 -6.93
C PRO A 89 -1.05 -9.87 -6.16
N HIS A 90 -2.26 -10.36 -6.38
CA HIS A 90 -3.49 -9.89 -5.75
C HIS A 90 -4.53 -11.01 -5.69
N PHE A 91 -5.48 -10.94 -4.74
CA PHE A 91 -6.52 -11.97 -4.54
C PHE A 91 -7.45 -12.19 -5.74
N ASN A 92 -7.46 -11.29 -6.70
CA ASN A 92 -8.38 -11.31 -7.83
C ASN A 92 -7.98 -12.37 -8.89
N VAL A 93 -8.01 -13.62 -8.47
CA VAL A 93 -7.75 -14.77 -9.34
C VAL A 93 -9.06 -15.20 -10.01
N PRO A 94 -9.12 -15.35 -11.34
CA PRO A 94 -10.32 -15.85 -12.00
C PRO A 94 -10.71 -17.23 -11.46
N VAL A 95 -11.98 -17.37 -11.10
CA VAL A 95 -12.52 -18.62 -10.50
C VAL A 95 -12.38 -19.81 -11.47
N LEU A 96 -12.44 -19.52 -12.78
CA LEU A 96 -12.30 -20.53 -13.84
C LEU A 96 -10.84 -20.82 -14.27
N TYR A 97 -9.85 -20.26 -13.56
CA TYR A 97 -8.44 -20.63 -13.79
C TYR A 97 -8.08 -21.85 -12.94
N PHE A 98 -7.67 -22.95 -13.57
CA PHE A 98 -7.36 -24.24 -12.92
C PHE A 98 -5.87 -24.62 -12.92
N GLY A 99 -4.98 -23.78 -13.47
CA GLY A 99 -3.54 -24.00 -13.42
C GLY A 99 -2.97 -23.85 -11.99
N LYS A 100 -1.73 -24.31 -11.80
CA LYS A 100 -0.99 -24.07 -10.57
C LYS A 100 -0.71 -22.57 -10.41
N PHE A 101 -0.85 -22.02 -9.19
CA PHE A 101 -0.51 -20.62 -8.95
C PHE A 101 -0.07 -20.33 -7.52
N VAL A 102 0.73 -19.27 -7.41
CA VAL A 102 1.06 -18.54 -6.19
C VAL A 102 0.15 -17.33 -6.10
N LEU A 103 -0.25 -16.97 -4.90
CA LEU A 103 -1.14 -15.85 -4.61
C LEU A 103 -0.48 -14.93 -3.60
N THR A 104 -0.35 -13.62 -3.90
CA THR A 104 0.00 -12.64 -2.87
C THR A 104 -1.25 -11.99 -2.29
N ILE A 105 -1.32 -11.94 -0.95
CA ILE A 105 -2.37 -11.24 -0.20
C ILE A 105 -1.71 -10.11 0.58
N HIS A 106 -2.12 -8.88 0.26
CA HIS A 106 -1.63 -7.68 0.92
C HIS A 106 -2.39 -7.40 2.21
N ASP A 107 -3.70 -7.58 2.20
CA ASP A 107 -4.58 -7.32 3.35
C ASP A 107 -5.93 -8.05 3.21
N LEU A 108 -6.73 -7.98 4.26
CA LEU A 108 -8.13 -8.40 4.29
C LEU A 108 -9.07 -7.23 4.64
N ILE A 109 -8.69 -6.00 4.29
CA ILE A 109 -9.43 -4.76 4.61
C ILE A 109 -10.91 -4.88 4.23
N LEU A 110 -11.22 -5.41 3.05
CA LEU A 110 -12.61 -5.53 2.59
C LEU A 110 -13.45 -6.51 3.43
N ILE A 111 -12.80 -7.43 4.14
CA ILE A 111 -13.50 -8.35 5.08
C ILE A 111 -13.79 -7.62 6.39
N HIS A 112 -12.82 -6.88 6.93
CA HIS A 112 -12.94 -6.20 8.23
C HIS A 112 -13.68 -4.86 8.16
N PHE A 113 -13.56 -4.15 7.03
CA PHE A 113 -14.18 -2.83 6.81
C PHE A 113 -15.07 -2.82 5.55
N PRO A 114 -16.12 -3.66 5.49
CA PRO A 114 -17.07 -3.58 4.40
C PRO A 114 -17.77 -2.22 4.45
N THR A 115 -17.70 -1.44 3.37
CA THR A 115 -18.30 -0.11 3.36
C THR A 115 -19.19 0.13 2.15
N LEU A 116 -20.45 0.41 2.41
CA LEU A 116 -21.41 0.90 1.41
C LEU A 116 -21.12 2.35 1.01
N LYS A 117 -20.40 3.11 1.86
CA LYS A 117 -20.23 4.56 1.71
C LYS A 117 -19.27 4.96 0.58
N GLY A 118 -18.50 4.03 0.03
CA GLY A 118 -17.52 4.29 -1.03
C GLY A 118 -17.99 3.91 -2.43
N THR A 119 -19.23 3.53 -2.59
CA THR A 119 -19.76 3.09 -3.89
C THR A 119 -21.01 3.89 -4.28
N LYS A 120 -21.13 4.21 -5.56
CA LYS A 120 -22.36 4.74 -6.16
C LYS A 120 -23.41 3.63 -6.41
N LEU A 121 -23.10 2.38 -6.06
CA LEU A 121 -23.98 1.24 -6.27
C LEU A 121 -25.15 1.28 -5.30
N ASN A 122 -26.32 0.85 -5.77
CA ASN A 122 -27.45 0.49 -4.91
C ASN A 122 -26.99 -0.57 -3.88
N PRO A 123 -27.47 -0.55 -2.63
CA PRO A 123 -27.10 -1.52 -1.59
C PRO A 123 -27.18 -2.99 -2.03
N MET A 124 -28.19 -3.35 -2.83
CA MET A 124 -28.34 -4.72 -3.35
C MET A 124 -27.18 -5.12 -4.25
N TRP A 125 -26.76 -4.25 -5.20
CA TRP A 125 -25.60 -4.51 -6.07
C TRP A 125 -24.28 -4.53 -5.32
N TYR A 126 -24.16 -3.74 -4.26
CA TYR A 126 -22.99 -3.80 -3.37
C TYR A 126 -22.88 -5.18 -2.71
N TRP A 127 -23.96 -5.70 -2.12
CA TRP A 127 -23.92 -7.01 -1.45
C TRP A 127 -23.68 -8.15 -2.42
N ILE A 128 -24.20 -8.09 -3.65
CA ILE A 128 -23.89 -9.05 -4.71
C ILE A 128 -22.38 -9.02 -5.03
N LYS A 129 -21.79 -7.83 -5.22
CA LYS A 129 -20.34 -7.69 -5.46
C LYS A 129 -19.50 -8.13 -4.27
N TYR A 130 -19.93 -7.82 -3.05
CA TYR A 130 -19.24 -8.26 -1.84
C TYR A 130 -19.28 -9.79 -1.68
N PHE A 131 -20.39 -10.43 -1.99
CA PHE A 131 -20.48 -11.89 -2.04
C PHE A 131 -19.55 -12.45 -3.12
N GLY A 132 -19.57 -11.88 -4.33
CA GLY A 132 -18.64 -12.23 -5.40
C GLY A 132 -17.17 -12.09 -4.98
N TYR A 133 -16.81 -11.03 -4.26
CA TYR A 133 -15.49 -10.87 -3.66
C TYR A 133 -15.14 -12.02 -2.70
N LYS A 134 -16.05 -12.35 -1.76
CA LYS A 134 -15.84 -13.48 -0.80
C LYS A 134 -15.64 -14.81 -1.52
N VAL A 135 -16.40 -15.07 -2.57
CA VAL A 135 -16.26 -16.30 -3.39
C VAL A 135 -14.90 -16.29 -4.10
N THR A 136 -14.51 -15.18 -4.71
CA THR A 136 -13.26 -15.06 -5.46
C THR A 136 -12.05 -15.26 -4.54
N ILE A 137 -11.96 -14.51 -3.44
CA ILE A 137 -10.83 -14.62 -2.51
C ILE A 137 -10.79 -15.99 -1.82
N GLY A 138 -11.93 -16.51 -1.38
CA GLY A 138 -12.02 -17.83 -0.75
C GLY A 138 -11.60 -18.95 -1.71
N SER A 139 -12.06 -18.89 -2.97
CA SER A 139 -11.64 -19.81 -4.03
C SER A 139 -10.15 -19.70 -4.34
N ALA A 140 -9.62 -18.48 -4.46
CA ALA A 140 -8.20 -18.24 -4.71
C ALA A 140 -7.33 -18.82 -3.58
N ILE A 141 -7.65 -18.51 -2.32
CA ILE A 141 -6.96 -19.03 -1.14
C ILE A 141 -7.04 -20.56 -1.09
N ALA A 142 -8.21 -21.16 -1.36
CA ALA A 142 -8.37 -22.62 -1.32
C ALA A 142 -7.49 -23.32 -2.36
N ARG A 143 -7.41 -22.80 -3.57
CA ARG A 143 -6.74 -23.43 -4.74
C ARG A 143 -5.27 -23.08 -4.90
N ALA A 144 -4.80 -21.97 -4.33
CA ALA A 144 -3.40 -21.57 -4.41
C ALA A 144 -2.47 -22.71 -3.92
N LYS A 145 -1.37 -22.94 -4.62
CA LYS A 145 -0.32 -23.86 -4.18
C LYS A 145 0.48 -23.28 -3.03
N SER A 146 0.83 -22.01 -3.11
CA SER A 146 1.42 -21.23 -2.02
C SER A 146 0.78 -19.85 -1.96
N ILE A 147 0.76 -19.27 -0.77
CA ILE A 147 0.24 -17.92 -0.50
C ILE A 147 1.37 -17.10 0.10
N ILE A 148 1.65 -15.97 -0.47
CA ILE A 148 2.54 -14.96 0.05
C ILE A 148 1.70 -13.98 0.85
N ALA A 149 2.04 -13.78 2.12
CA ALA A 149 1.52 -12.70 2.96
C ALA A 149 2.62 -11.64 3.14
N VAL A 150 2.26 -10.36 3.07
CA VAL A 150 3.24 -9.27 3.13
C VAL A 150 3.72 -8.93 4.54
N SER A 151 3.12 -9.53 5.57
CA SER A 151 3.50 -9.42 6.99
C SER A 151 3.04 -10.63 7.78
N GLU A 152 3.61 -10.86 8.96
CA GLU A 152 3.12 -11.87 9.91
C GLU A 152 1.71 -11.52 10.39
N PHE A 153 1.39 -10.24 10.55
CA PHE A 153 0.02 -9.78 10.82
C PHE A 153 -0.95 -10.28 9.74
N THR A 154 -0.66 -10.01 8.46
CA THR A 154 -1.51 -10.47 7.34
C THR A 154 -1.62 -11.99 7.29
N LYS A 155 -0.54 -12.73 7.56
CA LYS A 155 -0.55 -14.20 7.66
C LYS A 155 -1.46 -14.67 8.79
N ASN A 156 -1.35 -14.07 9.98
CA ASN A 156 -2.18 -14.45 11.14
C ASN A 156 -3.65 -14.13 10.90
N ASP A 157 -3.95 -12.99 10.27
CA ASP A 157 -5.31 -12.61 9.88
C ASP A 157 -5.89 -13.57 8.82
N LEU A 158 -5.09 -13.96 7.81
CA LEU A 158 -5.46 -15.00 6.86
C LEU A 158 -5.78 -16.34 7.54
N ILE A 159 -4.97 -16.76 8.52
CA ILE A 159 -5.19 -18.00 9.27
C ILE A 159 -6.47 -17.91 10.11
N ALA A 160 -6.75 -16.74 10.69
CA ALA A 160 -7.97 -16.53 11.48
C ALA A 160 -9.23 -16.63 10.61
N VAL A 161 -9.22 -16.04 9.42
CA VAL A 161 -10.37 -16.05 8.49
C VAL A 161 -10.47 -17.34 7.68
N TYR A 162 -9.31 -17.91 7.26
CA TYR A 162 -9.20 -19.10 6.42
C TYR A 162 -8.26 -20.15 7.06
N PRO A 163 -8.63 -20.84 8.14
CA PRO A 163 -7.72 -21.72 8.92
C PRO A 163 -7.03 -22.82 8.10
N ARG A 164 -7.68 -23.30 7.04
CA ARG A 164 -7.13 -24.33 6.15
C ARG A 164 -5.92 -23.85 5.32
N SER A 165 -5.69 -22.54 5.24
CA SER A 165 -4.55 -21.96 4.49
C SER A 165 -3.21 -22.02 5.26
N ARG A 166 -3.22 -22.26 6.57
CA ARG A 166 -2.06 -22.18 7.48
C ARG A 166 -0.77 -22.79 6.92
N LYS A 167 -0.85 -23.99 6.31
CA LYS A 167 0.33 -24.76 5.87
C LYS A 167 0.95 -24.24 4.56
N LYS A 168 0.34 -23.28 3.89
CA LYS A 168 0.78 -22.79 2.58
C LYS A 168 1.03 -21.28 2.54
N ILE A 169 1.10 -20.63 3.71
CA ILE A 169 1.38 -19.20 3.81
C ILE A 169 2.82 -18.96 4.20
N THR A 170 3.55 -18.26 3.36
CA THR A 170 4.91 -17.76 3.60
C THR A 170 4.86 -16.24 3.65
N VAL A 171 5.63 -15.62 4.55
CA VAL A 171 5.74 -14.16 4.64
C VAL A 171 6.91 -13.69 3.81
N THR A 172 6.67 -12.73 2.93
CA THR A 172 7.72 -11.95 2.26
C THR A 172 7.40 -10.47 2.42
N TYR A 173 8.25 -9.76 3.15
CA TYR A 173 8.02 -8.35 3.46
C TYR A 173 8.22 -7.47 2.23
N GLU A 174 7.37 -6.44 2.11
CA GLU A 174 7.60 -5.35 1.16
C GLU A 174 8.75 -4.45 1.62
N ALA A 175 9.12 -3.46 0.80
CA ALA A 175 10.13 -2.47 1.19
C ALA A 175 9.70 -1.07 0.71
N CYS A 176 10.35 -0.03 1.22
CA CYS A 176 10.22 1.31 0.67
C CYS A 176 11.35 1.59 -0.33
N ASP A 177 11.06 2.46 -1.31
CA ASP A 177 12.06 2.94 -2.24
C ASP A 177 12.87 4.09 -1.63
N ASP A 178 14.14 4.15 -1.99
CA ASP A 178 14.95 5.35 -1.78
C ASP A 178 14.63 6.32 -2.94
N PHE A 179 13.62 7.19 -2.74
CA PHE A 179 13.26 8.19 -3.75
C PHE A 179 14.44 9.15 -4.04
N CYS A 180 14.52 9.64 -5.28
CA CYS A 180 15.56 10.54 -5.75
C CYS A 180 15.81 11.71 -4.78
N ARG A 181 17.08 12.00 -4.51
CA ARG A 181 17.49 13.17 -3.73
C ARG A 181 17.30 14.42 -4.59
N ILE A 182 16.28 15.22 -4.30
CA ILE A 182 16.13 16.57 -4.86
C ILE A 182 17.03 17.53 -4.06
N SER A 183 17.60 18.52 -4.75
CA SER A 183 18.40 19.55 -4.09
C SER A 183 17.56 20.35 -3.10
N GLN A 184 18.14 20.72 -1.95
CA GLN A 184 17.46 21.53 -0.95
C GLN A 184 17.02 22.91 -1.47
N ILE A 185 17.58 23.36 -2.59
CA ILE A 185 17.32 24.66 -3.22
C ILE A 185 15.90 24.74 -3.81
N GLU A 186 15.35 23.62 -4.29
CA GLU A 186 14.03 23.57 -4.94
C GLU A 186 12.86 23.43 -3.94
N ALA A 187 13.16 23.12 -2.69
CA ALA A 187 12.13 22.81 -1.68
C ALA A 187 11.13 23.95 -1.42
N PRO A 188 11.53 25.24 -1.27
CA PRO A 188 10.60 26.34 -1.06
C PRO A 188 9.61 26.50 -2.22
N TYR A 189 10.08 26.39 -3.46
CA TYR A 189 9.25 26.49 -4.65
C TYR A 189 8.21 25.36 -4.72
N ILE A 190 8.61 24.13 -4.40
CA ILE A 190 7.69 22.98 -4.39
C ILE A 190 6.61 23.16 -3.32
N LEU A 191 6.97 23.56 -2.11
CA LEU A 191 5.98 23.77 -1.04
C LEU A 191 5.01 24.91 -1.39
N GLU A 192 5.52 26.02 -1.95
CA GLU A 192 4.71 27.15 -2.40
C GLU A 192 3.74 26.76 -3.53
N LYS A 193 4.18 25.95 -4.50
CA LYS A 193 3.34 25.38 -5.57
C LYS A 193 2.08 24.70 -5.02
N TYR A 194 2.16 24.07 -3.85
CA TYR A 194 1.05 23.39 -3.21
C TYR A 194 0.39 24.23 -2.09
N GLY A 195 0.79 25.50 -1.93
CA GLY A 195 0.25 26.40 -0.92
C GLY A 195 0.56 25.96 0.52
N ILE A 196 1.66 25.20 0.72
CA ILE A 196 2.10 24.74 2.04
C ILE A 196 3.19 25.66 2.57
N MET A 197 2.97 26.19 3.76
CA MET A 197 4.00 26.89 4.53
C MET A 197 4.54 25.95 5.62
N LYS A 198 5.68 26.27 6.21
CA LYS A 198 6.20 25.57 7.38
C LYS A 198 5.75 26.30 8.64
N PRO A 199 5.52 25.59 9.73
CA PRO A 199 5.56 24.13 9.96
C PRO A 199 4.29 23.39 9.51
N TYR A 200 4.40 22.10 9.15
CA TYR A 200 3.24 21.28 8.85
C TYR A 200 3.41 19.81 9.26
N LEU A 201 2.26 19.15 9.53
CA LEU A 201 2.11 17.71 9.65
C LEU A 201 1.76 17.13 8.27
N LEU A 202 2.25 15.93 7.96
CA LEU A 202 2.00 15.26 6.68
C LEU A 202 1.23 13.97 6.87
N TYR A 203 0.25 13.73 6.00
CA TYR A 203 -0.37 12.44 5.74
C TYR A 203 -0.33 12.14 4.24
N VAL A 204 0.00 10.89 3.88
CA VAL A 204 -0.01 10.41 2.49
C VAL A 204 -0.84 9.15 2.39
N GLY A 205 -1.84 9.14 1.51
CA GLY A 205 -2.70 7.98 1.30
C GLY A 205 -4.09 8.34 0.80
N ASN A 206 -4.97 7.33 0.69
CA ASN A 206 -6.40 7.55 0.42
C ASN A 206 -7.15 7.92 1.72
N ALA A 207 -8.42 8.33 1.58
CA ALA A 207 -9.27 8.73 2.72
C ALA A 207 -10.32 7.65 3.07
N TYR A 208 -10.04 6.37 2.79
CA TYR A 208 -10.97 5.29 3.14
C TYR A 208 -11.19 5.22 4.66
N PRO A 209 -12.35 4.70 5.12
CA PRO A 209 -12.72 4.74 6.54
C PRO A 209 -11.69 4.15 7.50
N HIS A 210 -10.97 3.08 7.11
CA HIS A 210 -9.92 2.48 7.93
C HIS A 210 -8.67 3.37 8.07
N LYS A 211 -8.47 4.36 7.19
CA LYS A 211 -7.37 5.34 7.30
C LYS A 211 -7.61 6.39 8.38
N ASN A 212 -8.85 6.54 8.85
CA ASN A 212 -9.24 7.28 10.04
C ASN A 212 -8.88 8.79 10.02
N LEU A 213 -8.93 9.41 8.84
CA LEU A 213 -8.58 10.83 8.70
C LEU A 213 -9.47 11.82 9.47
N PRO A 214 -10.77 11.53 9.74
CA PRO A 214 -11.54 12.40 10.64
C PRO A 214 -10.90 12.54 12.03
N ALA A 215 -10.40 11.44 12.62
CA ALA A 215 -9.72 11.49 13.91
C ALA A 215 -8.39 12.28 13.84
N LEU A 216 -7.65 12.19 12.72
CA LEU A 216 -6.47 13.02 12.49
C LEU A 216 -6.81 14.50 12.46
N ILE A 217 -7.89 14.89 11.77
CA ILE A 217 -8.33 16.28 11.71
C ILE A 217 -8.79 16.77 13.08
N ASP A 218 -9.53 15.96 13.84
CA ASP A 218 -9.94 16.32 15.19
C ASP A 218 -8.72 16.48 16.12
N ALA A 219 -7.73 15.60 16.02
CA ALA A 219 -6.46 15.72 16.74
C ALA A 219 -5.68 16.98 16.33
N PHE A 220 -5.64 17.27 15.03
CA PHE A 220 -4.98 18.48 14.52
C PHE A 220 -5.58 19.76 15.08
N VAL A 221 -6.90 19.86 15.22
CA VAL A 221 -7.57 21.00 15.88
C VAL A 221 -7.11 21.18 17.32
N LEU A 222 -6.83 20.08 18.03
CA LEU A 222 -6.27 20.15 19.38
C LEU A 222 -4.81 20.63 19.37
N VAL A 223 -4.00 20.13 18.45
CA VAL A 223 -2.59 20.55 18.27
C VAL A 223 -2.50 22.04 17.94
N GLN A 224 -3.41 22.58 17.12
CA GLN A 224 -3.41 24.00 16.75
C GLN A 224 -3.62 24.95 17.94
N LYS A 225 -4.16 24.48 19.07
CA LYS A 225 -4.30 25.34 20.26
C LYS A 225 -2.93 25.77 20.82
N ASP A 226 -1.94 24.86 20.77
CA ASP A 226 -0.58 25.10 21.24
C ASP A 226 0.36 25.56 20.12
N PHE A 227 0.01 25.22 18.86
CA PHE A 227 0.78 25.52 17.64
C PHE A 227 -0.11 26.19 16.59
N PRO A 228 -0.50 27.48 16.76
CA PRO A 228 -1.48 28.15 15.88
C PRO A 228 -1.10 28.19 14.41
N ASP A 229 0.21 28.26 14.10
CA ASP A 229 0.74 28.31 12.73
C ASP A 229 0.92 26.93 12.08
N MET A 230 0.63 25.84 12.82
CA MET A 230 0.75 24.48 12.29
C MET A 230 -0.28 24.25 11.18
N GLN A 231 0.15 23.59 10.10
CA GLN A 231 -0.69 23.16 9.00
C GLN A 231 -0.79 21.64 8.95
N LEU A 232 -1.84 21.11 8.31
CA LEU A 232 -2.01 19.68 8.02
C LEU A 232 -2.09 19.49 6.50
N ALA A 233 -1.08 18.87 5.93
CA ALA A 233 -1.00 18.52 4.51
C ALA A 233 -1.52 17.09 4.29
N LEU A 234 -2.59 16.95 3.53
CA LEU A 234 -3.20 15.68 3.17
C LEU A 234 -2.97 15.40 1.68
N VAL A 235 -2.07 14.45 1.39
CA VAL A 235 -1.72 14.03 0.03
C VAL A 235 -2.49 12.77 -0.33
N GLY A 236 -3.23 12.80 -1.44
CA GLY A 236 -3.93 11.64 -1.95
C GLY A 236 -4.91 12.01 -3.06
N LYS A 237 -5.13 11.08 -3.98
CA LYS A 237 -6.05 11.31 -5.11
C LYS A 237 -7.44 11.65 -4.60
N GLU A 238 -8.01 12.74 -5.11
CA GLU A 238 -9.37 13.13 -4.77
C GLU A 238 -10.37 12.06 -5.24
N ASP A 239 -11.16 11.58 -4.30
CA ASP A 239 -12.23 10.62 -4.48
C ASP A 239 -13.44 10.98 -3.60
N TYR A 240 -14.45 10.13 -3.61
CA TYR A 240 -15.65 10.31 -2.80
C TYR A 240 -15.34 10.56 -1.31
N PHE A 241 -14.36 9.85 -0.73
CA PHE A 241 -14.02 9.99 0.69
C PHE A 241 -13.29 11.28 0.98
N TYR A 242 -12.39 11.71 0.08
CA TYR A 242 -11.74 13.02 0.19
C TYR A 242 -12.74 14.18 0.07
N LEU A 243 -13.72 14.07 -0.82
CA LEU A 243 -14.78 15.08 -0.93
C LEU A 243 -15.60 15.19 0.37
N ARG A 244 -15.94 14.06 0.99
CA ARG A 244 -16.62 14.06 2.29
C ARG A 244 -15.76 14.63 3.41
N LEU A 245 -14.46 14.39 3.36
CA LEU A 245 -13.52 14.93 4.34
C LEU A 245 -13.41 16.46 4.19
N ARG A 246 -13.39 16.98 2.97
CA ARG A 246 -13.48 18.44 2.70
C ARG A 246 -14.76 19.05 3.28
N GLU A 247 -15.88 18.39 3.08
CA GLU A 247 -17.16 18.85 3.63
C GLU A 247 -17.15 18.83 5.17
N TYR A 248 -16.54 17.82 5.77
CA TYR A 248 -16.34 17.75 7.22
C TYR A 248 -15.54 18.95 7.74
N VAL A 249 -14.40 19.28 7.12
CA VAL A 249 -13.55 20.42 7.46
C VAL A 249 -14.32 21.74 7.31
N LYS A 250 -15.03 21.89 6.20
CA LYS A 250 -15.84 23.10 5.90
C LYS A 250 -16.96 23.30 6.93
N THR A 251 -17.72 22.24 7.23
CA THR A 251 -18.85 22.28 8.16
C THR A 251 -18.39 22.65 9.58
N LYS A 252 -17.24 22.11 10.00
CA LYS A 252 -16.63 22.44 11.31
C LYS A 252 -15.83 23.74 11.32
N LYS A 253 -15.72 24.44 10.18
CA LYS A 253 -14.95 25.69 10.01
C LYS A 253 -13.47 25.53 10.45
N ILE A 254 -12.87 24.35 10.21
CA ILE A 254 -11.48 24.08 10.55
C ILE A 254 -10.57 24.75 9.52
N THR A 255 -9.53 25.44 9.99
CA THR A 255 -8.52 26.13 9.19
C THR A 255 -7.19 25.37 9.18
N GLY A 256 -6.29 25.67 8.23
CA GLY A 256 -4.94 25.07 8.19
C GLY A 256 -4.89 23.63 7.68
N VAL A 257 -5.99 23.05 7.16
CA VAL A 257 -6.02 21.75 6.51
C VAL A 257 -5.94 21.92 5.00
N HIS A 258 -4.90 21.37 4.37
CA HIS A 258 -4.63 21.47 2.95
C HIS A 258 -4.80 20.11 2.27
N PHE A 259 -5.68 20.05 1.28
CA PHE A 259 -5.94 18.86 0.47
C PHE A 259 -5.19 19.00 -0.85
N LEU A 260 -4.08 18.30 -1.01
CA LEU A 260 -3.11 18.54 -2.09
C LEU A 260 -3.40 17.74 -3.37
N GLY A 261 -4.32 16.78 -3.29
CA GLY A 261 -4.59 15.91 -4.44
C GLY A 261 -3.43 14.96 -4.74
N PHE A 262 -3.24 14.64 -6.00
CA PHE A 262 -2.10 13.86 -6.47
C PHE A 262 -0.84 14.72 -6.47
N VAL A 263 0.21 14.19 -5.90
CA VAL A 263 1.55 14.79 -5.86
C VAL A 263 2.51 13.82 -6.54
N SER A 264 3.42 14.33 -7.38
CA SER A 264 4.45 13.50 -8.02
C SER A 264 5.42 12.92 -6.97
N ASP A 265 6.06 11.79 -7.28
CA ASP A 265 7.03 11.18 -6.35
C ASP A 265 8.18 12.13 -6.01
N GLN A 266 8.60 12.98 -6.97
CA GLN A 266 9.63 14.00 -6.76
C GLN A 266 9.18 15.08 -5.76
N ASP A 267 7.99 15.66 -5.97
CA ASP A 267 7.46 16.69 -5.07
C ASP A 267 7.14 16.09 -3.69
N LEU A 268 6.70 14.83 -3.65
CA LEU A 268 6.40 14.10 -2.43
C LEU A 268 7.65 13.87 -1.56
N ASP A 269 8.81 13.62 -2.18
CA ASP A 269 10.10 13.54 -1.47
C ASP A 269 10.36 14.81 -0.66
N VAL A 270 10.15 15.98 -1.27
CA VAL A 270 10.28 17.27 -0.59
C VAL A 270 9.27 17.40 0.55
N MET A 271 8.02 17.03 0.30
CA MET A 271 6.98 17.10 1.33
C MET A 271 7.29 16.23 2.55
N TYR A 272 7.82 15.03 2.33
CA TYR A 272 8.29 14.22 3.46
C TYR A 272 9.42 14.95 4.23
N ARG A 273 10.52 15.30 3.57
CA ARG A 273 11.73 15.87 4.22
C ARG A 273 11.48 17.14 5.02
N PHE A 274 10.49 17.92 4.64
CA PHE A 274 10.19 19.21 5.30
C PHE A 274 9.00 19.17 6.26
N ALA A 275 8.34 18.03 6.39
CA ALA A 275 7.30 17.82 7.38
C ALA A 275 7.89 17.82 8.81
N LYS A 276 7.16 18.36 9.77
CA LYS A 276 7.52 18.31 11.20
C LYS A 276 7.30 16.94 11.79
N ALA A 277 6.26 16.26 11.36
CA ALA A 277 6.02 14.86 11.65
C ALA A 277 5.12 14.26 10.55
N TYR A 278 5.26 12.98 10.32
CA TYR A 278 4.35 12.19 9.53
C TYR A 278 3.34 11.51 10.46
N VAL A 279 2.04 11.62 10.16
CA VAL A 279 1.00 11.07 11.04
C VAL A 279 0.19 10.02 10.29
N PHE A 280 0.13 8.79 10.83
CA PHE A 280 -0.55 7.66 10.20
C PHE A 280 -1.54 6.99 11.17
N PRO A 281 -2.79 7.49 11.24
CA PRO A 281 -3.78 7.05 12.22
C PRO A 281 -4.59 5.84 11.77
N SER A 282 -4.08 5.03 10.85
CA SER A 282 -4.81 3.94 10.23
C SER A 282 -5.25 2.88 11.24
N LEU A 283 -6.51 2.44 11.16
CA LEU A 283 -7.09 1.42 12.04
C LEU A 283 -6.78 0.00 11.59
N TYR A 284 -6.35 -0.17 10.35
CA TYR A 284 -6.00 -1.49 9.79
C TYR A 284 -5.11 -1.31 8.55
N GLU A 285 -4.02 -2.07 8.49
CA GLU A 285 -3.11 -2.18 7.36
C GLU A 285 -2.61 -3.62 7.22
N GLY A 286 -2.15 -3.94 6.01
CA GLY A 286 -1.46 -5.22 5.79
C GLY A 286 0.06 -5.10 5.84
N PHE A 287 0.62 -3.90 5.54
CA PHE A 287 2.04 -3.59 5.66
C PHE A 287 2.30 -2.15 6.08
N GLY A 288 1.90 -1.17 5.28
CA GLY A 288 2.06 0.26 5.62
C GLY A 288 3.32 0.88 5.05
N LEU A 289 3.44 0.94 3.72
CA LEU A 289 4.57 1.58 3.03
C LEU A 289 4.78 3.06 3.39
N PRO A 290 3.74 3.93 3.48
CA PRO A 290 3.96 5.36 3.67
C PRO A 290 4.70 5.75 4.96
N PRO A 291 4.48 5.12 6.13
CA PRO A 291 5.33 5.35 7.30
C PRO A 291 6.81 5.00 7.09
N LEU A 292 7.12 3.91 6.37
CA LEU A 292 8.51 3.55 6.04
C LEU A 292 9.12 4.56 5.06
N GLU A 293 8.33 5.07 4.11
CA GLU A 293 8.75 6.16 3.22
C GLU A 293 9.11 7.42 4.01
N ALA A 294 8.29 7.80 5.00
CA ALA A 294 8.58 8.91 5.90
C ALA A 294 9.88 8.70 6.69
N MET A 295 10.10 7.50 7.23
CA MET A 295 11.34 7.14 7.94
C MET A 295 12.56 7.22 7.02
N ALA A 296 12.45 6.77 5.76
CA ALA A 296 13.53 6.86 4.77
C ALA A 296 13.92 8.30 4.45
N LYS A 297 13.01 9.26 4.68
CA LYS A 297 13.23 10.70 4.46
C LYS A 297 13.62 11.46 5.74
N GLY A 298 13.85 10.74 6.84
CA GLY A 298 14.29 11.31 8.10
C GLY A 298 13.19 12.12 8.81
N VAL A 299 11.95 11.66 8.76
CA VAL A 299 10.81 12.29 9.42
C VAL A 299 10.34 11.43 10.59
N ALA A 300 10.11 12.05 11.74
CA ALA A 300 9.53 11.37 12.89
C ALA A 300 8.09 10.93 12.58
N VAL A 301 7.75 9.70 12.91
CA VAL A 301 6.46 9.08 12.61
C VAL A 301 5.62 8.95 13.88
N VAL A 302 4.41 9.51 13.87
CA VAL A 302 3.35 9.22 14.83
C VAL A 302 2.35 8.27 14.18
N CYS A 303 2.19 7.10 14.76
CA CYS A 303 1.41 6.03 14.13
C CYS A 303 0.40 5.42 15.11
N SER A 304 -0.69 4.86 14.57
CA SER A 304 -1.62 4.04 15.36
C SER A 304 -0.92 2.82 15.95
N ASP A 305 -1.33 2.43 17.15
CA ASP A 305 -0.88 1.25 17.88
C ASP A 305 -1.40 -0.09 17.30
N HIS A 306 -1.78 -0.09 16.03
CA HIS A 306 -2.26 -1.30 15.34
C HIS A 306 -1.15 -2.33 15.21
N ALA A 307 -1.47 -3.62 15.44
CA ALA A 307 -0.50 -4.71 15.50
C ALA A 307 0.40 -4.83 14.25
N CYS A 308 -0.17 -4.63 13.05
CA CYS A 308 0.64 -4.59 11.82
C CYS A 308 1.67 -3.46 11.86
N MET A 309 1.28 -2.27 12.32
CA MET A 309 2.20 -1.13 12.39
C MET A 309 3.30 -1.37 13.42
N GLN A 310 2.97 -1.97 14.56
CA GLN A 310 3.97 -2.35 15.57
C GLN A 310 4.97 -3.38 15.03
N GLU A 311 4.50 -4.37 14.25
CA GLU A 311 5.37 -5.33 13.56
C GLU A 311 6.33 -4.62 12.59
N ILE A 312 5.79 -3.76 11.74
CA ILE A 312 6.55 -3.17 10.63
C ILE A 312 7.46 -2.03 11.10
N LEU A 313 7.01 -1.19 12.01
CA LEU A 313 7.76 0.01 12.42
C LEU A 313 8.58 -0.20 13.70
N GLY A 314 8.32 -1.26 14.48
CA GLY A 314 9.04 -1.56 15.70
C GLY A 314 9.09 -0.36 16.66
N ASP A 315 10.26 -0.03 17.16
CA ASP A 315 10.47 1.11 18.09
C ASP A 315 10.68 2.46 17.39
N ALA A 316 10.50 2.49 16.05
CA ALA A 316 10.82 3.68 15.26
C ALA A 316 9.63 4.63 15.08
N ALA A 317 8.47 4.32 15.66
CA ALA A 317 7.30 5.18 15.64
C ALA A 317 6.84 5.55 17.05
N HIS A 318 6.23 6.73 17.18
CA HIS A 318 5.56 7.15 18.40
C HIS A 318 4.10 6.70 18.35
N TRP A 319 3.73 5.80 19.26
CA TRP A 319 2.45 5.09 19.24
C TRP A 319 1.32 5.90 19.83
N ALA A 320 0.20 5.96 19.11
CA ALA A 320 -1.03 6.60 19.55
C ALA A 320 -2.23 5.66 19.42
N ASN A 321 -3.14 5.74 20.37
CA ASN A 321 -4.47 5.17 20.19
C ASN A 321 -5.26 6.00 19.16
N ALA A 322 -5.26 5.56 17.90
CA ALA A 322 -5.88 6.29 16.81
C ALA A 322 -7.41 6.43 16.93
N ARG A 323 -8.06 5.72 17.87
CA ARG A 323 -9.49 5.90 18.18
C ARG A 323 -9.75 7.03 19.17
N ASN A 324 -8.68 7.63 19.72
CA ASN A 324 -8.73 8.74 20.67
C ASN A 324 -7.98 9.96 20.12
N ALA A 325 -8.73 10.97 19.65
CA ALA A 325 -8.14 12.16 19.08
C ALA A 325 -7.27 12.96 20.09
N ASN A 326 -7.58 12.91 21.40
CA ASN A 326 -6.76 13.55 22.42
C ASN A 326 -5.40 12.85 22.57
N ASP A 327 -5.38 11.53 22.55
CA ASP A 327 -4.12 10.77 22.62
C ASP A 327 -3.26 11.02 21.36
N LEU A 328 -3.89 10.97 20.17
CA LEU A 328 -3.21 11.28 18.93
C LEU A 328 -2.62 12.70 18.93
N ALA A 329 -3.38 13.70 19.41
CA ALA A 329 -2.90 15.07 19.56
C ALA A 329 -1.74 15.16 20.55
N LEU A 330 -1.84 14.48 21.71
CA LEU A 330 -0.77 14.42 22.71
C LEU A 330 0.52 13.87 22.09
N LYS A 331 0.45 12.73 21.39
CA LYS A 331 1.61 12.10 20.76
C LYS A 331 2.23 12.96 19.66
N ILE A 332 1.43 13.68 18.90
CA ILE A 332 1.93 14.68 17.95
C ILE A 332 2.65 15.80 18.68
N SER A 333 2.04 16.38 19.71
CA SER A 333 2.63 17.49 20.49
C SER A 333 3.93 17.08 21.20
N GLU A 334 4.03 15.85 21.72
CA GLU A 334 5.25 15.29 22.30
C GLU A 334 6.41 15.29 21.28
N VAL A 335 6.17 14.87 20.03
CA VAL A 335 7.19 14.89 18.97
C VAL A 335 7.56 16.32 18.59
N LEU A 336 6.60 17.24 18.53
CA LEU A 336 6.85 18.63 18.14
C LEU A 336 7.68 19.40 19.18
N THR A 337 7.53 19.08 20.48
CA THR A 337 8.19 19.80 21.59
C THR A 337 9.47 19.13 22.06
N ASN A 338 9.60 17.83 21.95
CA ASN A 338 10.72 17.06 22.46
C ASN A 338 11.73 16.72 21.37
N LYS A 339 12.75 17.57 21.19
CA LYS A 339 13.79 17.39 20.17
C LYS A 339 14.59 16.08 20.31
N LYS A 340 14.75 15.58 21.55
CA LYS A 340 15.41 14.29 21.77
C LYS A 340 14.55 13.15 21.25
N LEU A 341 13.25 13.15 21.55
CA LEU A 341 12.31 12.16 21.03
C LEU A 341 12.28 12.17 19.49
N GLU A 342 12.17 13.37 18.88
CA GLU A 342 12.19 13.54 17.42
C GLU A 342 13.46 12.89 16.82
N SER A 343 14.63 13.23 17.34
CA SER A 343 15.93 12.71 16.87
C SER A 343 16.06 11.20 17.06
N ASP A 344 15.62 10.67 18.22
CA ASP A 344 15.65 9.24 18.52
C ASP A 344 14.74 8.44 17.56
N LEU A 345 13.53 8.94 17.26
CA LEU A 345 12.62 8.32 16.31
C LEU A 345 13.18 8.32 14.88
N ILE A 346 13.79 9.41 14.43
CA ILE A 346 14.44 9.51 13.12
C ILE A 346 15.59 8.51 13.02
N SER A 347 16.45 8.44 14.04
CA SER A 347 17.58 7.50 14.07
C SER A 347 17.11 6.04 14.01
N LYS A 348 16.11 5.69 14.81
CA LYS A 348 15.49 4.37 14.78
C LYS A 348 14.80 4.09 13.43
N GLY A 349 14.18 5.09 12.82
CA GLY A 349 13.57 5.00 11.50
C GLY A 349 14.56 4.55 10.43
N TYR A 350 15.74 5.18 10.37
CA TYR A 350 16.82 4.77 9.46
C TYR A 350 17.32 3.34 9.70
N GLN A 351 17.34 2.88 10.95
CA GLN A 351 17.68 1.49 11.25
C GLN A 351 16.57 0.51 10.86
N GLN A 352 15.32 0.91 11.07
CA GLN A 352 14.16 0.05 10.81
C GLN A 352 13.99 -0.25 9.31
N ILE A 353 14.16 0.75 8.44
CA ILE A 353 14.01 0.56 6.98
C ILE A 353 15.04 -0.42 6.40
N GLN A 354 16.21 -0.59 7.03
CA GLN A 354 17.24 -1.54 6.58
C GLN A 354 16.80 -3.01 6.71
N LYS A 355 15.75 -3.28 7.47
CA LYS A 355 15.20 -4.64 7.61
C LYS A 355 14.42 -5.08 6.38
N TYR A 356 14.00 -4.13 5.52
CA TYR A 356 13.14 -4.34 4.37
C TYR A 356 13.89 -4.07 3.07
N ASN A 357 13.83 -5.04 2.15
CA ASN A 357 14.59 -4.97 0.91
C ASN A 357 13.83 -5.68 -0.21
N TRP A 358 13.64 -5.01 -1.34
CA TRP A 358 12.95 -5.55 -2.51
C TRP A 358 13.69 -6.74 -3.15
N ASP A 359 15.03 -6.75 -3.15
CA ASP A 359 15.82 -7.89 -3.66
C ASP A 359 15.58 -9.13 -2.80
N LYS A 360 15.56 -8.98 -1.46
CA LYS A 360 15.22 -10.06 -0.54
C LYS A 360 13.81 -10.60 -0.81
N MET A 361 12.82 -9.73 -0.95
CA MET A 361 11.43 -10.09 -1.27
C MET A 361 11.35 -10.90 -2.56
N ALA A 362 12.06 -10.47 -3.63
CA ALA A 362 12.07 -11.17 -4.90
C ALA A 362 12.77 -12.54 -4.82
N ARG A 363 13.89 -12.67 -4.07
CA ARG A 363 14.56 -13.95 -3.82
C ARG A 363 13.69 -14.92 -3.05
N GLU A 364 13.04 -14.47 -1.99
CA GLU A 364 12.10 -15.28 -1.21
C GLU A 364 10.92 -15.74 -2.09
N THR A 365 10.41 -14.87 -2.96
CA THR A 365 9.36 -15.22 -3.92
C THR A 365 9.86 -16.25 -4.95
N LEU A 366 11.07 -16.11 -5.46
CA LEU A 366 11.68 -17.06 -6.40
C LEU A 366 11.86 -18.44 -5.75
N ASN A 367 12.27 -18.49 -4.49
CA ASN A 367 12.38 -19.75 -3.73
C ASN A 367 11.01 -20.45 -3.64
N ILE A 368 9.92 -19.70 -3.38
CA ILE A 368 8.58 -20.26 -3.37
C ILE A 368 8.20 -20.87 -4.74
N TYR A 369 8.62 -20.24 -5.86
CA TYR A 369 8.38 -20.81 -7.18
C TYR A 369 9.13 -22.15 -7.37
N HIS A 370 10.37 -22.23 -6.87
CA HIS A 370 11.17 -23.44 -6.97
C HIS A 370 10.59 -24.60 -6.13
N GLU A 371 10.11 -24.32 -4.92
CA GLU A 371 9.46 -25.32 -4.05
C GLU A 371 8.20 -25.93 -4.68
N ILE A 372 7.49 -25.21 -5.54
CA ILE A 372 6.28 -25.71 -6.23
C ILE A 372 6.64 -26.58 -7.45
N LYS A 373 7.86 -26.45 -7.97
CA LYS A 373 8.36 -27.24 -9.09
C LYS A 373 8.60 -28.70 -8.68
N GLU A 374 9.11 -28.89 -7.46
CA GLU A 374 9.32 -30.21 -6.85
C GLU A 374 7.97 -30.87 -6.48
#